data_95be97d1a9e1c4e3b4326f70014a6900
#
_entry.id   95be97d1a9e1c4e3b4326f70014a6900
#
_cell.length_a   1.000
_cell.length_b   1.000
_cell.length_c   1.000
_cell.angle_alpha   90.00
_cell.angle_beta   90.00
_cell.angle_gamma   90.00
#
_symmetry.space_group_name_H-M   'P 1'
#
loop_
_entity.id
_entity.type
_entity.pdbx_description
1 polymer ?
#
loop_
_entity_poly.entity_id
_entity_poly.type
_entity_poly.pdbx_seq_one_letter_code
_entity_poly.pdbx_strand_id
1 'polypeptide(L)'
;MASIDNSNLRALVIDDDETIVEQVTQVMRKMGFAVENSLDGLDALGRCQSSRFDVILCDVRMPRLSGLSFLSNLANTRNAKTKVIMISALDDNAIRNQSLTSGASAYLVKPIAPQDLRDAIGNLSGKD
;
A
#
# COMPACT_ATOMS: atom_id res chain seq x y z
N MET A 1 -12.31 -23.31 8.57
CA MET A 1 -12.12 -23.00 8.36
C MET A 1 -11.94 -22.26 7.93
N ALA A 2 -12.04 -22.13 7.74
CA ALA A 2 -11.83 -21.61 7.30
C ALA A 2 -11.39 -21.01 6.95
N SER A 3 -11.13 -21.31 6.96
CA SER A 3 -10.74 -20.79 6.78
C SER A 3 -10.56 -19.88 6.29
N ILE A 4 -10.42 -19.71 7.08
CA ILE A 4 -10.26 -18.61 6.44
C ILE A 4 -9.36 -18.57 5.35
N ASP A 5 -9.79 -18.22 4.24
CA ASP A 5 -8.98 -18.38 3.14
C ASP A 5 -8.31 -17.09 2.82
N ASN A 6 -7.37 -16.71 3.65
CA ASN A 6 -6.60 -15.51 3.43
C ASN A 6 -5.70 -15.60 2.20
N SER A 7 -5.54 -16.81 1.64
CA SER A 7 -4.74 -16.94 0.43
C SER A 7 -5.36 -16.19 -0.74
N ASN A 8 -6.63 -15.79 -0.62
CA ASN A 8 -7.25 -14.99 -1.66
C ASN A 8 -6.98 -13.50 -1.52
N LEU A 9 -6.40 -13.07 -0.43
CA LEU A 9 -6.10 -11.65 -0.25
C LEU A 9 -4.80 -11.30 -0.94
N ARG A 10 -4.81 -10.20 -1.66
CA ARG A 10 -3.66 -9.78 -2.45
C ARG A 10 -3.25 -8.38 -2.08
N ALA A 11 -1.95 -8.16 -1.98
CA ALA A 11 -1.39 -6.86 -1.64
C ALA A 11 -0.30 -6.47 -2.64
N LEU A 12 -0.17 -5.18 -2.88
CA LEU A 12 0.92 -4.63 -3.67
C LEU A 12 1.72 -3.67 -2.79
N VAL A 13 3.02 -3.87 -2.71
CA VAL A 13 3.91 -3.02 -1.94
C VAL A 13 4.82 -2.27 -2.91
N ILE A 14 4.77 -0.94 -2.87
CA ILE A 14 5.48 -0.08 -3.81
C ILE A 14 6.44 0.79 -3.05
N ASP A 15 7.73 0.55 -3.21
CA ASP A 15 8.78 1.34 -2.55
C ASP A 15 10.08 1.02 -3.27
N ASP A 16 10.91 2.02 -3.54
CA ASP A 16 12.18 1.79 -4.18
C ASP A 16 13.26 1.32 -3.22
N ASP A 17 12.96 1.27 -1.91
CA ASP A 17 13.90 0.76 -0.91
C ASP A 17 13.60 -0.72 -0.68
N GLU A 18 14.46 -1.60 -1.16
CA GLU A 18 14.22 -3.04 -1.09
C GLU A 18 14.16 -3.55 0.34
N THR A 19 14.86 -2.90 1.28
CA THR A 19 14.80 -3.31 2.68
C THR A 19 13.40 -3.09 3.24
N ILE A 20 12.80 -1.96 2.94
CA ILE A 20 11.43 -1.68 3.38
C ILE A 20 10.46 -2.66 2.74
N VAL A 21 10.61 -2.90 1.44
CA VAL A 21 9.75 -3.85 0.73
C VAL A 21 9.81 -5.22 1.41
N GLU A 22 11.00 -5.68 1.74
CA GLU A 22 11.14 -7.00 2.35
C GLU A 22 10.50 -7.05 3.72
N GLN A 23 10.73 -6.03 4.56
CA GLN A 23 10.18 -6.00 5.91
C GLN A 23 8.66 -5.98 5.88
N VAL A 24 8.09 -5.13 5.04
CA VAL A 24 6.64 -4.99 4.93
C VAL A 24 6.03 -6.27 4.37
N THR A 25 6.67 -6.84 3.36
CA THR A 25 6.18 -8.07 2.73
C THR A 25 6.10 -9.21 3.75
N GLN A 26 7.11 -9.34 4.62
CA GLN A 26 7.09 -10.41 5.62
C GLN A 26 5.91 -10.25 6.58
N VAL A 27 5.65 -9.03 7.02
CA VAL A 27 4.53 -8.78 7.92
C VAL A 27 3.21 -9.14 7.23
N MET A 28 3.04 -8.70 5.99
CA MET A 28 1.79 -8.92 5.28
C MET A 28 1.57 -10.38 4.93
N ARG A 29 2.64 -11.11 4.62
CA ARG A 29 2.50 -12.54 4.37
C ARG A 29 2.06 -13.28 5.61
N LYS A 30 2.56 -12.88 6.77
CA LYS A 30 2.11 -13.49 8.02
C LYS A 30 0.65 -13.19 8.31
N MET A 31 0.12 -12.13 7.74
CA MET A 31 -1.29 -11.79 7.87
C MET A 31 -2.17 -12.54 6.86
N GLY A 32 -1.56 -13.29 5.94
CA GLY A 32 -2.30 -14.07 4.99
C GLY A 32 -2.36 -13.51 3.58
N PHE A 33 -1.65 -12.43 3.30
CA PHE A 33 -1.65 -11.84 1.97
C PHE A 33 -0.68 -12.52 1.04
N ALA A 34 -1.08 -12.67 -0.22
CA ALA A 34 -0.14 -12.90 -1.31
C ALA A 34 0.35 -11.53 -1.73
N VAL A 35 1.67 -11.30 -1.70
CA VAL A 35 2.23 -9.97 -1.88
C VAL A 35 3.02 -9.89 -3.17
N GLU A 36 2.73 -8.87 -3.97
CA GLU A 36 3.55 -8.48 -5.12
C GLU A 36 4.29 -7.20 -4.76
N ASN A 37 5.42 -6.98 -5.37
CA ASN A 37 6.26 -5.82 -5.10
C ASN A 37 6.50 -5.03 -6.36
N SER A 38 6.66 -3.73 -6.21
CA SER A 38 7.05 -2.86 -7.29
C SER A 38 8.03 -1.83 -6.75
N LEU A 39 9.04 -1.49 -7.53
CA LEU A 39 10.06 -0.53 -7.10
C LEU A 39 9.83 0.86 -7.65
N ASP A 40 8.81 1.06 -8.46
CA ASP A 40 8.47 2.40 -8.94
C ASP A 40 7.00 2.51 -9.31
N GLY A 41 6.55 3.76 -9.39
CA GLY A 41 5.12 4.02 -9.57
C GLY A 41 4.59 3.67 -10.96
N LEU A 42 5.42 3.74 -11.99
CA LEU A 42 4.95 3.38 -13.34
C LEU A 42 4.71 1.88 -13.45
N ASP A 43 5.64 1.09 -12.95
CA ASP A 43 5.45 -0.36 -12.91
C ASP A 43 4.22 -0.70 -12.09
N ALA A 44 4.05 -0.01 -10.96
CA ALA A 44 2.91 -0.25 -10.09
C ALA A 44 1.58 0.03 -10.79
N LEU A 45 1.50 1.12 -11.55
CA LEU A 45 0.28 1.42 -12.29
C LEU A 45 -0.04 0.33 -13.30
N GLY A 46 0.98 -0.18 -13.98
CA GLY A 46 0.77 -1.27 -14.93
C GLY A 46 0.21 -2.50 -14.25
N ARG A 47 0.73 -2.82 -13.05
CA ARG A 47 0.20 -3.95 -12.29
C ARG A 47 -1.24 -3.72 -11.87
N CYS A 48 -1.58 -2.48 -11.51
CA CYS A 48 -2.95 -2.16 -11.09
C CYS A 48 -3.94 -2.18 -12.24
N GLN A 49 -3.47 -2.04 -13.47
CA GLN A 49 -4.35 -2.19 -14.63
C GLN A 49 -4.60 -3.65 -14.95
N SER A 50 -3.66 -4.51 -14.63
CA SER A 50 -3.77 -5.93 -14.95
C SER A 50 -4.41 -6.77 -13.86
N SER A 51 -4.29 -6.36 -12.61
CA SER A 51 -4.73 -7.16 -11.47
C SER A 51 -5.41 -6.29 -10.43
N ARG A 52 -6.27 -6.91 -9.64
CA ARG A 52 -6.88 -6.25 -8.50
C ARG A 52 -6.16 -6.64 -7.23
N PHE A 53 -6.03 -5.67 -6.33
CA PHE A 53 -5.43 -5.87 -5.02
C PHE A 53 -6.43 -5.49 -3.95
N ASP A 54 -6.29 -6.10 -2.77
CA ASP A 54 -7.14 -5.77 -1.63
C ASP A 54 -6.57 -4.59 -0.86
N VAL A 55 -5.24 -4.43 -0.88
CA VAL A 55 -4.61 -3.29 -0.23
C VAL A 55 -3.31 -2.98 -0.98
N ILE A 56 -2.97 -1.70 -1.04
CA ILE A 56 -1.74 -1.22 -1.65
C ILE A 56 -0.99 -0.37 -0.63
N LEU A 57 0.31 -0.65 -0.44
CA LEU A 57 1.17 0.22 0.32
C LEU A 57 2.07 0.95 -0.65
N CYS A 58 2.16 2.26 -0.54
CA CYS A 58 2.87 3.07 -1.53
C CYS A 58 3.71 4.14 -0.85
N ASP A 59 5.01 4.15 -1.17
CA ASP A 59 5.90 5.19 -0.70
C ASP A 59 5.54 6.52 -1.37
N VAL A 60 5.62 7.60 -0.64
CA VAL A 60 5.34 8.93 -1.19
C VAL A 60 6.39 9.33 -2.22
N ARG A 61 7.68 9.02 -1.97
CA ARG A 61 8.75 9.44 -2.86
C ARG A 61 9.31 8.25 -3.60
N MET A 62 9.15 8.24 -4.90
CA MET A 62 9.67 7.18 -5.76
C MET A 62 10.16 7.78 -7.06
N PRO A 63 11.13 7.12 -7.75
CA PRO A 63 11.53 7.59 -9.06
C PRO A 63 10.43 7.41 -10.09
N ARG A 64 10.46 8.22 -11.11
CA ARG A 64 9.60 8.19 -12.28
C ARG A 64 8.18 8.62 -12.02
N LEU A 65 7.55 8.21 -10.94
CA LEU A 65 6.20 8.64 -10.61
C LEU A 65 6.08 8.64 -9.09
N SER A 66 5.79 9.79 -8.51
CA SER A 66 5.66 9.90 -7.05
C SER A 66 4.44 9.11 -6.55
N GLY A 67 4.44 8.82 -5.25
CA GLY A 67 3.30 8.14 -4.66
C GLY A 67 2.01 8.92 -4.76
N LEU A 68 2.08 10.26 -4.65
CA LEU A 68 0.88 11.07 -4.78
C LEU A 68 0.35 11.03 -6.22
N SER A 69 1.23 11.05 -7.21
CA SER A 69 0.80 10.90 -8.60
C SER A 69 0.26 9.51 -8.89
N PHE A 70 0.89 8.49 -8.31
CA PHE A 70 0.35 7.13 -8.42
C PHE A 70 -1.08 7.09 -7.89
N LEU A 71 -1.28 7.66 -6.70
CA LEU A 71 -2.59 7.65 -6.06
C LEU A 71 -3.65 8.34 -6.94
N SER A 72 -3.28 9.47 -7.54
CA SER A 72 -4.20 10.19 -8.43
C SER A 72 -4.56 9.36 -9.66
N ASN A 73 -3.62 8.62 -10.19
CA ASN A 73 -3.87 7.83 -11.40
C ASN A 73 -4.55 6.51 -11.12
N LEU A 74 -4.60 6.09 -9.86
CA LEU A 74 -5.21 4.82 -9.50
C LEU A 74 -6.69 4.78 -9.85
N ALA A 75 -7.35 5.94 -9.86
CA ALA A 75 -8.76 6.02 -10.18
C ALA A 75 -9.09 5.53 -11.59
N ASN A 76 -8.09 5.49 -12.48
CA ASN A 76 -8.29 5.06 -13.85
C ASN A 76 -7.92 3.60 -14.06
N THR A 77 -7.78 2.83 -12.98
CA THR A 77 -7.40 1.42 -13.06
C THR A 77 -8.48 0.56 -12.44
N ARG A 78 -8.26 -0.77 -12.48
CA ARG A 78 -9.15 -1.70 -11.81
C ARG A 78 -9.15 -1.51 -10.30
N ASN A 79 -8.17 -0.78 -9.78
CA ASN A 79 -8.00 -0.57 -8.34
C ASN A 79 -8.50 0.80 -7.89
N ALA A 80 -9.46 1.38 -8.59
CA ALA A 80 -9.95 2.70 -8.24
C ALA A 80 -10.50 2.78 -6.82
N LYS A 81 -10.99 1.67 -6.28
CA LYS A 81 -11.54 1.65 -4.92
C LYS A 81 -10.70 0.86 -3.94
N THR A 82 -9.52 0.44 -4.34
CA THR A 82 -8.63 -0.31 -3.46
C THR A 82 -8.10 0.59 -2.37
N LYS A 83 -8.00 0.07 -1.15
CA LYS A 83 -7.47 0.84 -0.03
C LYS A 83 -5.98 1.03 -0.19
N VAL A 84 -5.51 2.26 0.02
CA VAL A 84 -4.10 2.59 -0.13
C VAL A 84 -3.57 3.15 1.17
N ILE A 85 -2.46 2.59 1.65
CA ILE A 85 -1.74 3.10 2.79
C ILE A 85 -0.48 3.76 2.26
N MET A 86 -0.35 5.07 2.47
CA MET A 86 0.86 5.78 2.06
C MET A 86 1.92 5.61 3.14
N ILE A 87 3.17 5.44 2.74
CA ILE A 87 4.29 5.32 3.67
C ILE A 87 5.34 6.35 3.28
N SER A 88 6.01 6.91 4.27
CA SER A 88 6.95 7.99 4.02
C SER A 88 7.99 8.08 5.12
N ALA A 89 9.22 8.49 4.75
CA ALA A 89 10.23 8.82 5.73
C ALA A 89 9.94 10.15 6.42
N LEU A 90 8.96 10.91 5.93
CA LEU A 90 8.68 12.24 6.43
C LEU A 90 7.47 12.24 7.35
N ASP A 91 7.65 12.73 8.56
CA ASP A 91 6.55 12.97 9.48
C ASP A 91 6.13 14.42 9.25
N ASP A 92 5.39 14.64 8.18
CA ASP A 92 5.06 15.98 7.70
C ASP A 92 3.55 16.08 7.56
N ASN A 93 2.95 16.96 8.31
CA ASN A 93 1.49 17.10 8.32
C ASN A 93 0.94 17.53 6.96
N ALA A 94 1.67 18.34 6.21
CA ALA A 94 1.19 18.76 4.90
C ALA A 94 1.11 17.58 3.94
N ILE A 95 2.13 16.73 3.96
CA ILE A 95 2.15 15.54 3.10
C ILE A 95 1.10 14.54 3.57
N ARG A 96 0.96 14.37 4.88
CA ARG A 96 -0.08 13.50 5.43
C ARG A 96 -1.46 13.95 4.98
N ASN A 97 -1.74 15.23 5.13
CA ASN A 97 -3.05 15.76 4.78
C ASN A 97 -3.30 15.66 3.28
N GLN A 98 -2.28 15.94 2.48
CA GLN A 98 -2.41 15.83 1.03
C GLN A 98 -2.68 14.39 0.61
N SER A 99 -2.01 13.42 1.25
CA SER A 99 -2.22 12.00 0.95
C SER A 99 -3.66 11.59 1.26
N LEU A 100 -4.13 11.98 2.44
CA LEU A 100 -5.49 11.60 2.85
C LEU A 100 -6.54 12.29 2.00
N THR A 101 -6.33 13.56 1.68
CA THR A 101 -7.25 14.29 0.82
C THR A 101 -7.30 13.70 -0.59
N SER A 102 -6.19 13.16 -1.06
CA SER A 102 -6.11 12.56 -2.38
C SER A 102 -6.65 11.14 -2.42
N GLY A 103 -7.10 10.61 -1.31
CA GLY A 103 -7.77 9.32 -1.29
C GLY A 103 -7.07 8.21 -0.55
N ALA A 104 -5.91 8.47 0.06
CA ALA A 104 -5.25 7.44 0.86
C ALA A 104 -6.10 7.11 2.08
N SER A 105 -6.09 5.84 2.46
CA SER A 105 -6.84 5.38 3.63
C SER A 105 -6.07 5.56 4.92
N ALA A 106 -4.75 5.60 4.85
CA ALA A 106 -3.90 5.77 6.03
C ALA A 106 -2.53 6.29 5.60
N TYR A 107 -1.76 6.79 6.57
CA TYR A 107 -0.42 7.31 6.33
C TYR A 107 0.47 6.83 7.47
N LEU A 108 1.55 6.13 7.15
CA LEU A 108 2.49 5.64 8.15
C LEU A 108 3.87 6.23 7.90
N VAL A 109 4.59 6.51 8.98
CA VAL A 109 5.93 7.10 8.90
C VAL A 109 6.96 6.00 9.13
N LYS A 110 8.01 5.99 8.30
CA LYS A 110 9.10 5.03 8.45
C LYS A 110 9.99 5.43 9.63
N PRO A 111 10.58 4.48 10.34
CA PRO A 111 10.46 3.03 10.14
C PRO A 111 9.10 2.54 10.61
N ILE A 112 8.55 1.58 9.88
CA ILE A 112 7.20 1.13 10.15
C ILE A 112 7.26 -0.03 11.14
N ALA A 113 6.69 0.18 12.32
CA ALA A 113 6.58 -0.90 13.28
C ALA A 113 5.59 -1.92 12.77
N PRO A 114 5.89 -3.22 12.87
CA PRO A 114 4.96 -4.24 12.38
C PRO A 114 3.56 -4.10 12.95
N GLN A 115 3.44 -3.72 14.23
CA GLN A 115 2.13 -3.58 14.83
C GLN A 115 1.35 -2.42 14.21
N ASP A 116 2.03 -1.31 13.88
CA ASP A 116 1.35 -0.18 13.25
C ASP A 116 0.81 -0.57 11.89
N LEU A 117 1.56 -1.37 11.15
CA LEU A 117 1.10 -1.86 9.86
C LEU A 117 -0.08 -2.80 10.02
N ARG A 118 0.00 -3.72 10.97
CA ARG A 118 -1.12 -4.62 11.23
C ARG A 118 -2.37 -3.86 11.63
N ASP A 119 -2.22 -2.83 12.47
CA ASP A 119 -3.36 -2.04 12.91
C ASP A 119 -3.98 -1.27 11.74
N ALA A 120 -3.15 -0.67 10.89
CA ALA A 120 -3.66 0.06 9.74
C ALA A 120 -4.43 -0.85 8.79
N ILE A 121 -3.88 -2.02 8.51
CA ILE A 121 -4.55 -2.97 7.61
C ILE A 121 -5.82 -3.52 8.27
N GLY A 122 -5.75 -3.84 9.56
CA GLY A 122 -6.90 -4.34 10.28
C GLY A 122 -8.06 -3.36 10.31
N ASN A 123 -7.75 -2.07 10.49
CA ASN A 123 -8.79 -1.06 10.49
C ASN A 123 -9.49 -0.96 9.14
N LEU A 124 -8.78 -1.21 8.05
CA LEU A 124 -9.40 -1.16 6.73
C LEU A 124 -10.29 -2.36 6.49
N SER A 125 -9.81 -3.55 6.87
CA SER A 125 -10.54 -4.76 6.54
C SER A 125 -11.63 -5.07 7.55
N GLY A 126 -11.56 -4.50 8.71
CA GLY A 126 -12.55 -4.77 9.75
C GLY A 126 -13.81 -4.00 9.62
N LYS A 127 -13.94 -3.17 8.62
CA LYS A 127 -15.07 -2.43 8.54
C LYS A 127 -16.08 -3.06 7.84
N ASP A 128 -16.33 -3.90 7.74
CA ASP A 128 -17.33 -4.45 7.02
C ASP A 128 -18.55 -4.33 7.51
#